data_c716005da0fb2622f06e26952b832c15
#
_entry.id   c716005da0fb2622f06e26952b832c15
#
_cell.length_a   1.000
_cell.length_b   1.000
_cell.length_c   1.000
_cell.angle_alpha   90.00
_cell.angle_beta   90.00
_cell.angle_gamma   90.00
#
_symmetry.space_group_name_H-M   'P 1'
#
loop_
_entity.id
_entity.type
_entity.pdbx_description
1 polymer ?
#
loop_
_entity_poly.entity_id
_entity_poly.type
_entity_poly.pdbx_seq_one_letter_code
_entity_poly.pdbx_strand_id
1 'polypeptide(L)'
;MKRMIMISMLAVLTAVPSMAQYVRRPYSRPVTPYRSSYYADVPRRHSAIGGYFGLRVGFGVATVNADDRYLDGDSPKAGLNIGEAAGVQLASATPLYLETGLSYIEKGGKGGPNGSYSYGLNYLEVPFLIKYQHNFDRLTSIQPFAGVYCAAGVGGKIKEKDQRLTQSSFSDDAFKRFDGGVRIGCGLQFDHLYAELGYDIGLTNVSRDDFNTAHTGCFFANVGVNF
;
A
#
# COMPACT_ATOMS: atom_id res chain seq x y z
N MET A 1 16.31 -12.96 16.73
CA MET A 1 15.72 -11.96 15.82
C MET A 1 14.49 -12.46 15.07
N LYS A 2 14.48 -13.63 14.41
CA LYS A 2 13.29 -14.15 13.68
C LYS A 2 12.02 -14.31 14.54
N ARG A 3 12.15 -14.67 15.81
CA ARG A 3 11.01 -14.83 16.73
C ARG A 3 10.39 -13.48 17.18
N MET A 4 11.17 -12.43 17.31
CA MET A 4 10.69 -11.09 17.68
C MET A 4 9.91 -10.44 16.54
N ILE A 5 10.29 -10.65 15.29
CA ILE A 5 9.59 -10.14 14.11
C ILE A 5 8.22 -10.80 13.97
N MET A 6 8.12 -12.11 14.23
CA MET A 6 6.83 -12.82 14.23
C MET A 6 5.89 -12.35 15.34
N ILE A 7 6.40 -12.02 16.53
CA ILE A 7 5.58 -11.53 17.64
C ILE A 7 5.07 -10.11 17.38
N SER A 8 5.89 -9.24 16.80
CA SER A 8 5.45 -7.89 16.42
C SER A 8 4.43 -7.91 15.26
N MET A 9 4.58 -8.84 14.32
CA MET A 9 3.61 -9.05 13.23
C MET A 9 2.26 -9.58 13.75
N LEU A 10 2.27 -10.47 14.73
CA LEU A 10 1.06 -10.97 15.37
C LEU A 10 0.36 -9.91 16.23
N ALA A 11 1.12 -9.01 16.86
CA ALA A 11 0.58 -7.91 17.66
C ALA A 11 -0.13 -6.85 16.81
N VAL A 12 0.34 -6.59 15.59
CA VAL A 12 -0.32 -5.68 14.64
C VAL A 12 -1.61 -6.30 14.13
N LEU A 13 -1.62 -7.60 13.82
CA LEU A 13 -2.83 -8.33 13.39
C LEU A 13 -3.92 -8.39 14.45
N THR A 14 -3.57 -8.37 15.76
CA THR A 14 -4.55 -8.43 16.85
C THR A 14 -5.09 -7.07 17.29
N ALA A 15 -4.40 -5.97 16.98
CA ALA A 15 -4.83 -4.63 17.36
C ALA A 15 -5.93 -4.07 16.45
N VAL A 16 -5.99 -4.50 15.18
CA VAL A 16 -6.92 -3.97 14.19
C VAL A 16 -8.38 -4.38 14.41
N PRO A 17 -8.72 -5.62 14.85
CA PRO A 17 -10.11 -5.99 15.08
C PRO A 17 -10.80 -5.22 16.21
N SER A 18 -10.04 -4.74 17.19
CA SER A 18 -10.60 -3.99 18.32
C SER A 18 -11.09 -2.59 17.94
N MET A 19 -10.54 -1.97 16.91
CA MET A 19 -11.02 -0.68 16.43
C MET A 19 -12.27 -0.81 15.54
N ALA A 20 -12.41 -1.88 14.76
CA ALA A 20 -13.58 -2.12 13.92
C ALA A 20 -14.84 -2.43 14.75
N GLN A 21 -14.72 -2.99 15.95
CA GLN A 21 -15.87 -3.27 16.83
C GLN A 21 -16.45 -2.02 17.48
N TYR A 22 -15.73 -0.90 17.52
CA TYR A 22 -16.22 0.33 18.15
C TYR A 22 -17.19 1.15 17.26
N VAL A 23 -17.32 0.82 15.98
CA VAL A 23 -18.09 1.60 14.99
C VAL A 23 -19.53 1.09 14.81
N ARG A 24 -19.89 -0.11 15.29
CA ARG A 24 -21.26 -0.65 15.11
C ARG A 24 -22.11 -0.57 16.37
N ARG A 25 -22.82 0.55 16.57
CA ARG A 25 -24.11 0.53 17.26
C ARG A 25 -25.22 0.61 16.24
N PRO A 26 -26.16 -0.37 16.19
CA PRO A 26 -27.34 -0.26 15.34
C PRO A 26 -28.21 0.89 15.88
N TYR A 27 -28.52 1.82 14.98
CA TYR A 27 -29.41 2.93 15.26
C TYR A 27 -30.86 2.44 15.16
N SER A 28 -31.50 2.14 16.29
CA SER A 28 -32.95 1.99 16.38
C SER A 28 -33.59 3.38 16.55
N ARG A 29 -34.31 3.84 15.55
CA ARG A 29 -35.15 5.04 15.65
C ARG A 29 -36.42 4.72 16.44
N PRO A 30 -36.73 5.44 17.52
CA PRO A 30 -38.12 5.55 17.97
C PRO A 30 -38.85 6.56 17.10
N VAL A 31 -39.98 6.14 16.54
CA VAL A 31 -40.94 7.02 15.89
C VAL A 31 -41.78 7.69 16.96
N THR A 32 -41.68 9.01 17.10
CA THR A 32 -42.61 9.81 17.88
C THR A 32 -43.14 10.99 17.06
N PRO A 33 -44.42 11.34 17.21
CA PRO A 33 -45.10 12.24 16.32
C PRO A 33 -44.81 13.73 16.61
N TYR A 34 -44.84 14.45 15.56
CA TYR A 34 -44.77 15.90 15.37
C TYR A 34 -45.40 16.76 16.50
N ARG A 35 -44.58 17.65 17.08
CA ARG A 35 -45.07 18.91 17.64
C ARG A 35 -44.01 20.02 17.50
N SER A 36 -44.48 21.15 17.00
CA SER A 36 -43.73 22.32 16.60
C SER A 36 -43.09 23.11 17.76
N SER A 37 -42.06 23.82 17.34
CA SER A 37 -41.48 25.05 17.94
C SER A 37 -40.80 24.93 19.32
N TYR A 38 -39.52 25.03 19.28
CA TYR A 38 -38.68 26.01 19.98
C TYR A 38 -37.22 25.72 19.54
N TYR A 39 -36.49 26.77 19.25
CA TYR A 39 -35.01 26.66 19.04
C TYR A 39 -34.38 26.10 20.29
N ALA A 40 -34.27 24.81 20.38
CA ALA A 40 -33.43 24.14 21.34
C ALA A 40 -32.09 23.92 20.66
N ASP A 41 -31.02 24.38 21.29
CA ASP A 41 -29.67 24.05 20.95
C ASP A 41 -29.55 22.55 20.65
N VAL A 42 -29.43 22.22 19.36
CA VAL A 42 -29.13 20.87 18.94
C VAL A 42 -27.70 20.61 19.42
N PRO A 43 -27.48 19.72 20.40
CA PRO A 43 -26.14 19.39 20.80
C PRO A 43 -25.40 18.93 19.55
N ARG A 44 -24.32 19.63 19.18
CA ARG A 44 -23.44 19.22 18.09
C ARG A 44 -23.00 17.81 18.42
N ARG A 45 -23.61 16.81 17.76
CA ARG A 45 -23.11 15.45 17.79
C ARG A 45 -21.67 15.55 17.34
N HIS A 46 -20.74 15.23 18.21
CA HIS A 46 -19.38 14.94 17.81
C HIS A 46 -19.51 13.79 16.80
N SER A 47 -19.36 14.11 15.53
CA SER A 47 -19.32 13.10 14.49
C SER A 47 -18.15 12.19 14.84
N ALA A 48 -18.43 10.91 15.05
CA ALA A 48 -17.37 9.94 15.26
C ALA A 48 -16.42 10.03 14.07
N ILE A 49 -15.13 10.08 14.34
CA ILE A 49 -14.09 10.03 13.31
C ILE A 49 -14.29 8.71 12.57
N GLY A 50 -14.54 8.78 11.27
CA GLY A 50 -14.71 7.60 10.41
C GLY A 50 -13.39 6.85 10.26
N GLY A 51 -13.46 5.54 10.18
CA GLY A 51 -12.31 4.70 9.89
C GLY A 51 -12.75 3.49 9.08
N TYR A 52 -11.80 2.87 8.40
CA TYR A 52 -12.01 1.63 7.68
C TYR A 52 -10.80 0.72 7.79
N PHE A 53 -11.03 -0.56 7.60
CA PHE A 53 -10.02 -1.57 7.38
C PHE A 53 -10.26 -2.24 6.04
N GLY A 54 -9.21 -2.49 5.27
CA GLY A 54 -9.31 -3.06 3.95
C GLY A 54 -8.31 -4.18 3.70
N LEU A 55 -8.71 -5.12 2.87
CA LEU A 55 -7.83 -6.15 2.32
C LEU A 55 -7.66 -5.88 0.83
N ARG A 56 -6.44 -6.02 0.34
CA ARG A 56 -6.04 -5.72 -1.04
C ARG A 56 -5.33 -6.90 -1.66
N VAL A 57 -5.60 -7.18 -2.92
CA VAL A 57 -4.85 -8.12 -3.75
C VAL A 57 -4.77 -7.58 -5.17
N GLY A 58 -3.65 -7.75 -5.81
CA GLY A 58 -3.45 -7.26 -7.16
C GLY A 58 -2.10 -7.65 -7.73
N PHE A 59 -1.67 -6.88 -8.68
CA PHE A 59 -0.38 -7.06 -9.33
C PHE A 59 0.33 -5.71 -9.49
N GLY A 60 1.64 -5.79 -9.54
CA GLY A 60 2.52 -4.67 -9.89
C GLY A 60 3.30 -4.97 -11.16
N VAL A 61 3.65 -3.93 -11.88
CA VAL A 61 4.60 -3.97 -13.00
C VAL A 61 5.74 -3.05 -12.62
N ALA A 62 6.87 -3.65 -12.24
CA ALA A 62 8.01 -2.93 -11.73
C ALA A 62 9.15 -2.86 -12.73
N THR A 63 9.87 -1.74 -12.68
CA THR A 63 11.15 -1.53 -13.36
C THR A 63 12.18 -1.11 -12.32
N VAL A 64 13.44 -1.33 -12.63
CA VAL A 64 14.58 -0.77 -11.88
C VAL A 64 15.41 0.02 -12.88
N ASN A 65 15.52 1.30 -12.67
CA ASN A 65 16.38 2.16 -13.45
C ASN A 65 17.73 2.26 -12.75
N ALA A 66 18.79 1.80 -13.40
CA ALA A 66 20.14 1.82 -12.86
C ALA A 66 21.11 2.42 -13.88
N ASP A 67 22.16 3.07 -13.37
CA ASP A 67 23.24 3.58 -14.22
C ASP A 67 24.10 2.44 -14.80
N ASP A 68 24.07 1.27 -14.16
CA ASP A 68 24.76 0.07 -14.65
C ASP A 68 23.88 -0.71 -15.63
N ARG A 69 24.41 -0.95 -16.83
CA ARG A 69 23.75 -1.67 -17.92
C ARG A 69 23.33 -3.12 -17.56
N TYR A 70 23.95 -3.72 -16.57
CA TYR A 70 23.60 -5.07 -16.08
C TYR A 70 22.47 -5.06 -15.07
N LEU A 71 22.32 -3.98 -14.33
CA LEU A 71 21.27 -3.77 -13.32
C LEU A 71 20.09 -2.97 -13.87
N ASP A 72 20.28 -2.29 -14.99
CA ASP A 72 19.21 -1.53 -15.64
C ASP A 72 18.12 -2.50 -16.13
N GLY A 73 16.92 -2.32 -15.57
CA GLY A 73 15.76 -3.17 -15.85
C GLY A 73 15.05 -2.72 -17.12
N ASP A 74 15.72 -2.80 -18.28
CA ASP A 74 15.19 -2.47 -19.60
C ASP A 74 13.80 -3.07 -19.90
N SER A 75 13.43 -4.13 -19.20
CA SER A 75 12.13 -4.78 -19.34
C SER A 75 11.42 -4.89 -18.00
N PRO A 76 10.15 -4.46 -17.94
CA PRO A 76 9.36 -4.53 -16.73
C PRO A 76 9.08 -5.97 -16.31
N LYS A 77 8.93 -6.19 -15.02
CA LYS A 77 8.55 -7.47 -14.43
C LYS A 77 7.24 -7.33 -13.67
N ALA A 78 6.28 -8.20 -14.00
CA ALA A 78 5.05 -8.32 -13.23
C ALA A 78 5.29 -9.14 -11.95
N GLY A 79 4.64 -8.73 -10.87
CA GLY A 79 4.72 -9.37 -9.56
C GLY A 79 3.41 -9.26 -8.80
N LEU A 80 3.26 -10.06 -7.75
CA LEU A 80 2.11 -10.06 -6.87
C LEU A 80 2.15 -8.86 -5.92
N ASN A 81 0.97 -8.32 -5.62
CA ASN A 81 0.75 -7.36 -4.53
C ASN A 81 -0.40 -7.86 -3.66
N ILE A 82 -0.15 -8.06 -2.37
CA ILE A 82 -1.17 -8.45 -1.40
C ILE A 82 -0.92 -7.74 -0.08
N GLY A 83 -1.97 -7.20 0.53
CA GLY A 83 -1.81 -6.46 1.77
C GLY A 83 -3.11 -6.11 2.46
N GLU A 84 -2.94 -5.40 3.56
CA GLU A 84 -4.00 -4.80 4.34
C GLU A 84 -3.81 -3.28 4.39
N ALA A 85 -4.90 -2.57 4.61
CA ALA A 85 -4.91 -1.13 4.76
C ALA A 85 -5.85 -0.72 5.89
N ALA A 86 -5.47 0.31 6.64
CA ALA A 86 -6.30 0.92 7.66
C ALA A 86 -6.30 2.43 7.46
N GLY A 87 -7.48 3.02 7.38
CA GLY A 87 -7.66 4.45 7.19
C GLY A 87 -8.44 5.08 8.33
N VAL A 88 -8.01 6.26 8.75
CA VAL A 88 -8.73 7.07 9.71
C VAL A 88 -9.00 8.45 9.12
N GLN A 89 -10.22 8.96 9.30
CA GLN A 89 -10.60 10.29 8.88
C GLN A 89 -9.87 11.32 9.75
N LEU A 90 -9.18 12.28 9.14
CA LEU A 90 -8.37 13.27 9.86
C LEU A 90 -9.22 14.30 10.61
N ALA A 91 -10.39 14.61 10.08
CA ALA A 91 -11.34 15.50 10.75
C ALA A 91 -12.77 15.19 10.29
N SER A 92 -13.73 15.27 11.21
CA SER A 92 -15.13 14.93 10.96
C SER A 92 -15.83 15.80 9.90
N ALA A 93 -15.27 16.96 9.59
CA ALA A 93 -15.81 17.88 8.58
C ALA A 93 -15.13 17.79 7.22
N THR A 94 -14.04 17.04 7.10
CA THR A 94 -13.24 16.95 5.87
C THR A 94 -13.21 15.50 5.36
N PRO A 95 -13.37 15.28 4.06
CA PRO A 95 -13.27 13.95 3.47
C PRO A 95 -11.81 13.54 3.24
N LEU A 96 -10.95 13.83 4.20
CA LEU A 96 -9.53 13.47 4.18
C LEU A 96 -9.26 12.34 5.16
N TYR A 97 -8.54 11.33 4.68
CA TYR A 97 -8.15 10.15 5.43
C TYR A 97 -6.63 10.02 5.44
N LEU A 98 -6.09 9.61 6.57
CA LEU A 98 -4.75 9.05 6.67
C LEU A 98 -4.87 7.54 6.57
N GLU A 99 -4.26 6.95 5.56
CA GLU A 99 -4.20 5.50 5.39
C GLU A 99 -2.77 5.01 5.58
N THR A 100 -2.64 3.90 6.29
CA THR A 100 -1.43 3.09 6.39
C THR A 100 -1.80 1.63 6.26
N GLY A 101 -0.81 0.75 6.18
CA GLY A 101 -1.04 -0.68 6.04
C GLY A 101 0.24 -1.47 5.96
N LEU A 102 0.12 -2.73 5.63
CA LEU A 102 1.25 -3.62 5.37
C LEU A 102 0.97 -4.42 4.10
N SER A 103 1.87 -4.34 3.13
CA SER A 103 1.75 -5.06 1.87
C SER A 103 2.99 -5.89 1.59
N TYR A 104 2.79 -7.09 1.08
CA TYR A 104 3.83 -7.85 0.39
C TYR A 104 3.76 -7.50 -1.10
N ILE A 105 4.85 -7.01 -1.65
CA ILE A 105 4.94 -6.61 -3.05
C ILE A 105 6.16 -7.24 -3.71
N GLU A 106 5.96 -7.81 -4.87
CA GLU A 106 7.03 -8.33 -5.71
C GLU A 106 7.39 -7.28 -6.76
N LYS A 107 8.56 -6.70 -6.59
CA LYS A 107 9.19 -5.78 -7.57
C LYS A 107 10.30 -6.54 -8.32
N GLY A 108 10.91 -5.88 -9.29
CA GLY A 108 12.06 -6.43 -10.02
C GLY A 108 12.14 -5.94 -11.45
N GLY A 109 13.04 -6.55 -12.21
CA GLY A 109 13.29 -6.21 -13.60
C GLY A 109 13.98 -7.33 -14.35
N LYS A 110 14.19 -7.10 -15.62
CA LYS A 110 15.02 -7.93 -16.49
C LYS A 110 16.07 -7.02 -17.11
N GLY A 111 17.33 -7.33 -16.90
CA GLY A 111 18.47 -6.55 -17.39
C GLY A 111 19.48 -7.40 -18.14
N GLY A 112 20.57 -6.75 -18.56
CA GLY A 112 21.65 -7.33 -19.32
C GLY A 112 21.38 -7.48 -20.81
N PRO A 113 22.41 -7.81 -21.61
CA PRO A 113 22.29 -7.98 -23.06
C PRO A 113 21.19 -8.99 -23.37
N ASN A 114 20.17 -8.59 -24.16
CA ASN A 114 19.01 -9.41 -24.52
C ASN A 114 18.16 -9.92 -23.36
N GLY A 115 18.15 -9.24 -22.21
CA GLY A 115 17.37 -9.65 -21.04
C GLY A 115 17.87 -10.99 -20.45
N SER A 116 19.19 -11.17 -20.42
CA SER A 116 19.82 -12.40 -19.91
C SER A 116 19.67 -12.59 -18.40
N TYR A 117 19.43 -11.51 -17.67
CA TYR A 117 19.22 -11.53 -16.22
C TYR A 117 17.78 -11.19 -15.87
N SER A 118 17.19 -11.95 -14.95
CA SER A 118 15.92 -11.61 -14.33
C SER A 118 16.07 -11.60 -12.82
N TYR A 119 15.76 -10.49 -12.19
CA TYR A 119 15.83 -10.37 -10.74
C TYR A 119 14.46 -10.02 -10.15
N GLY A 120 14.20 -10.64 -9.01
CA GLY A 120 13.01 -10.38 -8.20
C GLY A 120 13.44 -9.75 -6.89
N LEU A 121 12.72 -8.74 -6.46
CA LEU A 121 12.88 -8.02 -5.21
C LEU A 121 11.54 -8.07 -4.49
N ASN A 122 11.47 -8.85 -3.42
CA ASN A 122 10.23 -9.01 -2.67
C ASN A 122 10.33 -8.19 -1.40
N TYR A 123 9.38 -7.28 -1.21
CA TYR A 123 9.36 -6.33 -0.11
C TYR A 123 8.13 -6.51 0.79
N LEU A 124 8.32 -6.25 2.07
CA LEU A 124 7.25 -5.83 2.96
C LEU A 124 7.25 -4.31 2.99
N GLU A 125 6.13 -3.72 2.64
CA GLU A 125 5.99 -2.29 2.43
C GLU A 125 4.91 -1.70 3.33
N VAL A 126 5.22 -0.56 3.94
CA VAL A 126 4.31 0.23 4.78
C VAL A 126 4.11 1.59 4.11
N PRO A 127 2.94 1.85 3.53
CA PRO A 127 2.57 3.15 3.00
C PRO A 127 2.04 4.08 4.11
N PHE A 128 2.19 5.39 3.89
CA PHE A 128 1.56 6.47 4.65
C PHE A 128 0.96 7.45 3.65
N LEU A 129 -0.36 7.37 3.47
CA LEU A 129 -1.06 8.06 2.39
C LEU A 129 -2.09 9.03 2.95
N ILE A 130 -2.19 10.18 2.32
CA ILE A 130 -3.33 11.07 2.45
C ILE A 130 -4.26 10.77 1.29
N LYS A 131 -5.51 10.41 1.63
CA LYS A 131 -6.59 10.14 0.67
C LYS A 131 -7.66 11.21 0.78
N TYR A 132 -8.09 11.72 -0.36
CA TYR A 132 -9.26 12.57 -0.45
C TYR A 132 -10.44 11.76 -0.99
N GLN A 133 -11.55 11.67 -0.25
CA GLN A 133 -12.73 10.93 -0.68
C GLN A 133 -13.77 11.88 -1.26
N HIS A 134 -14.06 11.72 -2.56
CA HIS A 134 -15.13 12.43 -3.22
C HIS A 134 -16.27 11.46 -3.53
N ASN A 135 -17.43 11.67 -2.92
CA ASN A 135 -18.59 10.81 -3.09
C ASN A 135 -19.43 11.32 -4.27
N PHE A 136 -19.69 10.47 -5.25
CA PHE A 136 -20.64 10.75 -6.33
C PHE A 136 -22.07 10.46 -5.89
N ASP A 137 -22.23 9.38 -5.14
CA ASP A 137 -23.48 8.95 -4.55
C ASP A 137 -23.26 8.29 -3.18
N ARG A 138 -24.27 7.58 -2.65
CA ARG A 138 -24.18 6.93 -1.33
C ARG A 138 -23.26 5.71 -1.30
N LEU A 139 -23.00 5.11 -2.44
CA LEU A 139 -22.24 3.86 -2.57
C LEU A 139 -20.93 4.06 -3.30
N THR A 140 -20.82 5.08 -4.17
CA THR A 140 -19.69 5.26 -5.07
C THR A 140 -18.87 6.47 -4.68
N SER A 141 -17.57 6.27 -4.53
CA SER A 141 -16.61 7.36 -4.32
C SER A 141 -15.31 7.15 -5.09
N ILE A 142 -14.70 8.26 -5.47
CA ILE A 142 -13.33 8.29 -5.99
C ILE A 142 -12.40 8.79 -4.89
N GLN A 143 -11.22 8.19 -4.79
CA GLN A 143 -10.28 8.41 -3.70
C GLN A 143 -8.86 8.63 -4.26
N PRO A 144 -8.54 9.81 -4.82
CA PRO A 144 -7.17 10.15 -5.12
C PRO A 144 -6.33 10.14 -3.84
N PHE A 145 -5.10 9.66 -3.96
CA PHE A 145 -4.17 9.58 -2.84
C PHE A 145 -2.74 9.90 -3.25
N ALA A 146 -2.00 10.41 -2.28
CA ALA A 146 -0.57 10.62 -2.38
C ALA A 146 0.08 10.46 -1.01
N GLY A 147 1.34 10.05 -0.99
CA GLY A 147 2.08 9.91 0.25
C GLY A 147 3.46 9.30 0.04
N VAL A 148 3.98 8.74 1.10
CA VAL A 148 5.29 8.09 1.11
C VAL A 148 5.13 6.61 1.45
N TYR A 149 6.13 5.82 1.10
CA TYR A 149 6.24 4.44 1.56
C TYR A 149 7.65 4.13 2.03
N CYS A 150 7.76 3.16 2.91
CA CYS A 150 9.01 2.51 3.25
C CYS A 150 8.85 1.00 3.13
N ALA A 151 9.90 0.33 2.65
CA ALA A 151 9.86 -1.08 2.34
C ALA A 151 11.13 -1.79 2.79
N ALA A 152 10.97 -3.03 3.27
CA ALA A 152 12.06 -3.89 3.69
C ALA A 152 12.11 -5.15 2.81
N GLY A 153 13.23 -5.40 2.17
CA GLY A 153 13.47 -6.58 1.35
C GLY A 153 13.49 -7.86 2.17
N VAL A 154 12.53 -8.73 1.92
CA VAL A 154 12.36 -10.00 2.64
C VAL A 154 12.79 -11.21 1.84
N GLY A 155 12.89 -11.07 0.51
CA GLY A 155 13.31 -12.16 -0.37
C GLY A 155 13.48 -11.69 -1.81
N GLY A 156 13.95 -12.59 -2.65
CA GLY A 156 14.16 -12.33 -4.07
C GLY A 156 15.27 -13.20 -4.61
N LYS A 157 15.28 -13.40 -5.91
CA LYS A 157 16.25 -14.24 -6.60
C LYS A 157 16.68 -13.58 -7.90
N ILE A 158 17.98 -13.62 -8.15
CA ILE A 158 18.58 -13.30 -9.44
C ILE A 158 18.70 -14.62 -10.21
N LYS A 159 18.19 -14.64 -11.44
CA LYS A 159 18.28 -15.78 -12.35
C LYS A 159 18.98 -15.34 -13.62
N GLU A 160 20.03 -16.05 -14.00
CA GLU A 160 20.67 -15.95 -15.28
C GLU A 160 20.09 -16.98 -16.24
N LYS A 161 19.78 -16.59 -17.47
CA LYS A 161 19.02 -17.40 -18.42
C LYS A 161 19.81 -18.64 -18.91
N ASP A 162 21.12 -18.52 -18.98
CA ASP A 162 22.05 -19.55 -19.50
C ASP A 162 22.75 -20.36 -18.40
N GLN A 163 22.71 -19.91 -17.17
CA GLN A 163 23.28 -20.62 -16.04
C GLN A 163 22.20 -20.90 -15.00
N ARG A 164 22.12 -22.16 -14.53
CA ARG A 164 21.20 -22.55 -13.44
C ARG A 164 21.60 -21.96 -12.07
N LEU A 165 22.38 -20.88 -12.06
CA LEU A 165 22.78 -20.20 -10.84
C LEU A 165 21.63 -19.32 -10.36
N THR A 166 21.16 -19.62 -9.15
CA THR A 166 20.15 -18.82 -8.46
C THR A 166 20.79 -18.21 -7.23
N GLN A 167 20.99 -16.91 -7.23
CA GLN A 167 21.54 -16.16 -6.11
C GLN A 167 20.44 -15.32 -5.44
N SER A 168 20.58 -15.07 -4.13
CA SER A 168 19.66 -14.16 -3.43
C SER A 168 19.87 -12.72 -3.92
N SER A 169 18.80 -12.01 -4.25
CA SER A 169 18.86 -10.60 -4.66
C SER A 169 19.37 -9.68 -3.55
N PHE A 170 19.29 -10.10 -2.29
CA PHE A 170 19.75 -9.37 -1.12
C PHE A 170 21.02 -9.97 -0.50
N SER A 171 21.84 -10.67 -1.29
CA SER A 171 23.19 -11.07 -0.90
C SER A 171 24.12 -9.86 -0.77
N ASP A 172 25.30 -10.07 -0.20
CA ASP A 172 26.18 -8.97 0.23
C ASP A 172 26.65 -8.05 -0.92
N ASP A 173 26.52 -8.47 -2.17
CA ASP A 173 27.03 -7.74 -3.34
C ASP A 173 25.95 -7.25 -4.33
N ALA A 174 24.64 -7.38 -4.03
CA ALA A 174 23.61 -7.06 -5.02
C ALA A 174 22.73 -5.84 -4.62
N PHE A 175 21.65 -6.05 -3.89
CA PHE A 175 20.71 -4.99 -3.57
C PHE A 175 20.61 -4.70 -2.07
N LYS A 176 20.41 -3.43 -1.72
CA LYS A 176 20.05 -3.02 -0.36
C LYS A 176 18.65 -3.52 -0.01
N ARG A 177 18.44 -3.86 1.27
CA ARG A 177 17.13 -4.33 1.75
C ARG A 177 16.12 -3.22 1.97
N PHE A 178 16.56 -1.98 2.07
CA PHE A 178 15.69 -0.85 2.31
C PHE A 178 15.35 -0.16 0.98
N ASP A 179 14.05 0.05 0.75
CA ASP A 179 13.50 0.87 -0.33
C ASP A 179 12.51 1.86 0.27
N GLY A 180 12.40 3.03 -0.34
CA GLY A 180 11.47 4.05 0.09
C GLY A 180 11.29 5.11 -0.98
N GLY A 181 10.12 5.70 -0.99
CA GLY A 181 9.77 6.65 -2.03
C GLY A 181 8.42 7.30 -1.83
N VAL A 182 7.90 7.80 -2.93
CA VAL A 182 6.58 8.44 -3.01
C VAL A 182 5.61 7.51 -3.73
N ARG A 183 4.38 7.43 -3.22
CA ARG A 183 3.26 6.74 -3.85
C ARG A 183 2.18 7.72 -4.23
N ILE A 184 1.70 7.64 -5.46
CA ILE A 184 0.56 8.40 -5.96
C ILE A 184 -0.44 7.46 -6.63
N GLY A 185 -1.72 7.77 -6.57
CA GLY A 185 -2.73 6.95 -7.24
C GLY A 185 -4.15 7.43 -7.01
N CYS A 186 -5.06 6.58 -7.44
CA CYS A 186 -6.48 6.82 -7.32
C CYS A 186 -7.22 5.52 -7.05
N GLY A 187 -8.10 5.53 -6.07
CA GLY A 187 -9.02 4.46 -5.74
C GLY A 187 -10.44 4.76 -6.17
N LEU A 188 -11.20 3.71 -6.45
CA LEU A 188 -12.64 3.72 -6.64
C LEU A 188 -13.25 2.79 -5.62
N GLN A 189 -14.24 3.27 -4.87
CA GLN A 189 -15.00 2.46 -3.94
C GLN A 189 -16.44 2.36 -4.40
N PHE A 190 -16.97 1.15 -4.37
CA PHE A 190 -18.37 0.86 -4.59
C PHE A 190 -18.86 -0.02 -3.43
N ASP A 191 -19.61 0.58 -2.53
CA ASP A 191 -20.02 -0.03 -1.25
C ASP A 191 -18.80 -0.56 -0.47
N HIS A 192 -18.63 -1.86 -0.35
CA HIS A 192 -17.48 -2.50 0.29
C HIS A 192 -16.36 -2.85 -0.71
N LEU A 193 -16.65 -2.86 -2.01
CA LEU A 193 -15.64 -3.15 -3.03
C LEU A 193 -14.74 -1.96 -3.27
N TYR A 194 -13.46 -2.21 -3.38
CA TYR A 194 -12.46 -1.20 -3.63
C TYR A 194 -11.54 -1.64 -4.78
N ALA A 195 -11.20 -0.72 -5.65
CA ALA A 195 -10.20 -0.91 -6.69
C ALA A 195 -9.27 0.30 -6.72
N GLU A 196 -7.99 0.10 -6.95
CA GLU A 196 -7.03 1.19 -7.03
C GLU A 196 -6.00 0.96 -8.12
N LEU A 197 -5.53 2.08 -8.67
CA LEU A 197 -4.38 2.16 -9.55
C LEU A 197 -3.41 3.16 -8.97
N GLY A 198 -2.12 2.86 -9.01
CA GLY A 198 -1.12 3.78 -8.52
C GLY A 198 0.28 3.50 -9.05
N TYR A 199 1.18 4.39 -8.68
CA TYR A 199 2.58 4.32 -9.05
C TYR A 199 3.46 4.64 -7.85
N ASP A 200 4.45 3.77 -7.61
CA ASP A 200 5.52 3.97 -6.65
C ASP A 200 6.75 4.52 -7.36
N ILE A 201 7.23 5.64 -6.86
CA ILE A 201 8.46 6.30 -7.31
C ILE A 201 9.50 6.06 -6.22
N GLY A 202 10.41 5.10 -6.42
CA GLY A 202 11.52 4.84 -5.51
C GLY A 202 12.52 6.00 -5.52
N LEU A 203 12.78 6.56 -4.35
CA LEU A 203 13.73 7.65 -4.17
C LEU A 203 15.04 7.19 -3.54
N THR A 204 15.01 6.05 -2.86
CA THR A 204 16.22 5.49 -2.25
C THR A 204 17.07 4.76 -3.28
N ASN A 205 18.39 4.88 -3.14
CA ASN A 205 19.31 4.07 -3.92
C ASN A 205 19.34 2.64 -3.35
N VAL A 206 18.78 1.69 -4.10
CA VAL A 206 18.75 0.28 -3.74
C VAL A 206 19.98 -0.51 -4.21
N SER A 207 20.92 0.11 -4.94
CA SER A 207 22.21 -0.49 -5.27
C SER A 207 23.14 -0.53 -4.06
N ARG A 208 23.92 -1.58 -3.91
CA ARG A 208 25.01 -1.65 -2.92
C ARG A 208 26.32 -1.05 -3.39
N ASP A 209 26.49 -0.91 -4.69
CA ASP A 209 27.67 -0.27 -5.25
C ASP A 209 27.60 1.25 -5.02
N ASP A 210 28.62 1.81 -4.39
CA ASP A 210 28.66 3.25 -4.07
C ASP A 210 28.82 4.13 -5.32
N PHE A 211 29.17 3.53 -6.46
CA PHE A 211 29.37 4.24 -7.72
C PHE A 211 28.16 4.20 -8.67
N ASN A 212 27.20 3.30 -8.39
CA ASN A 212 26.02 3.12 -9.23
C ASN A 212 24.74 3.43 -8.46
N THR A 213 23.83 4.17 -9.08
CA THR A 213 22.51 4.43 -8.51
C THR A 213 21.49 3.50 -9.14
N ALA A 214 20.57 2.99 -8.33
CA ALA A 214 19.43 2.22 -8.81
C ALA A 214 18.17 2.63 -8.05
N HIS A 215 17.12 2.97 -8.79
CA HIS A 215 15.84 3.37 -8.26
C HIS A 215 14.74 2.43 -8.75
N THR A 216 13.78 2.12 -7.89
CA THR A 216 12.64 1.28 -8.24
C THR A 216 11.51 2.15 -8.78
N GLY A 217 10.78 1.64 -9.78
CA GLY A 217 9.50 2.17 -10.22
C GLY A 217 8.49 1.03 -10.27
N CYS A 218 7.26 1.22 -9.78
CA CYS A 218 6.26 0.18 -9.81
C CYS A 218 4.87 0.75 -10.07
N PHE A 219 4.29 0.45 -11.22
CA PHE A 219 2.87 0.61 -11.43
C PHE A 219 2.13 -0.55 -10.78
N PHE A 220 1.04 -0.29 -10.06
CA PHE A 220 0.23 -1.33 -9.44
C PHE A 220 -1.27 -1.13 -9.68
N ALA A 221 -1.96 -2.26 -9.71
CA ALA A 221 -3.42 -2.33 -9.76
C ALA A 221 -3.89 -3.35 -8.72
N ASN A 222 -4.73 -2.90 -7.79
CA ASN A 222 -5.26 -3.73 -6.73
C ASN A 222 -6.79 -3.68 -6.72
N VAL A 223 -7.39 -4.78 -6.28
CA VAL A 223 -8.79 -4.86 -5.90
C VAL A 223 -8.89 -5.34 -4.45
N GLY A 224 -9.99 -5.02 -3.78
CA GLY A 224 -10.12 -5.40 -2.39
C GLY A 224 -11.50 -5.10 -1.82
N VAL A 225 -11.58 -5.24 -0.51
CA VAL A 225 -12.78 -4.93 0.26
C VAL A 225 -12.43 -4.01 1.43
N ASN A 226 -13.30 -3.06 1.72
CA ASN A 226 -13.22 -2.17 2.88
C ASN A 226 -14.39 -2.49 3.83
N PHE A 227 -14.09 -2.54 5.13
CA PHE A 227 -15.02 -2.82 6.22
C PHE A 227 -15.16 -1.63 7.16
#